data_0d583ac530e4dc39c843c2cd0cdd5dbb
#
_entry.id   0d583ac530e4dc39c843c2cd0cdd5dbb
#
_cell.length_a   1.000
_cell.length_b   1.000
_cell.length_c   1.000
_cell.angle_alpha   90.00
_cell.angle_beta   90.00
_cell.angle_gamma   90.00
#
_symmetry.space_group_name_H-M   'P 1'
#
loop_
_entity.id
_entity.type
_entity.pdbx_description
1 polymer ?
#
loop_
_entity_poly.entity_id
_entity_poly.type
_entity_poly.pdbx_seq_one_letter_code
_entity_poly.pdbx_strand_id
1 'polypeptide(L)'
;RPDYSSYHVVDYHPENGEVRMKCTHQGYSDDSFWSRGQAWGLYGFAMCYRFTKDPAYLKQSEGIADFFLNLPNMPEDFVPYWDMKAPGVDGLQSHVAVDSVPRDASAAALIASGLYELCTYITPEKGKRYKSIADKIVGNLGRHYQAEPGTHYGFLLLHSTGHHPGGSEIDVPLNYADYFYLEALARKEALDNQ
;
A
#
# COMPACT_ATOMS: atom_id res chain seq x y z
N ARG A 1 -3.52 -12.94 -9.52
CA ARG A 1 -4.89 -13.29 -9.91
C ARG A 1 -5.30 -12.48 -11.13
N PRO A 2 -6.36 -12.88 -11.88
CA PRO A 2 -6.78 -12.16 -13.10
C PRO A 2 -7.21 -10.72 -12.88
N ASP A 3 -7.67 -10.39 -11.66
CA ASP A 3 -8.08 -9.05 -11.23
C ASP A 3 -6.93 -8.17 -10.71
N TYR A 4 -5.70 -8.65 -10.84
CA TYR A 4 -4.49 -8.03 -10.29
C TYR A 4 -4.38 -8.03 -8.76
N SER A 5 -5.31 -8.64 -8.01
CA SER A 5 -5.06 -8.92 -6.59
C SER A 5 -3.98 -10.00 -6.44
N SER A 6 -3.16 -9.90 -5.42
CA SER A 6 -2.07 -10.86 -5.19
C SER A 6 -2.39 -11.83 -4.05
N TYR A 7 -1.85 -13.03 -4.13
CA TYR A 7 -1.66 -13.86 -2.96
C TYR A 7 -0.48 -13.30 -2.15
N HIS A 8 -0.51 -13.44 -0.82
CA HIS A 8 0.62 -13.02 -0.01
C HIS A 8 1.82 -13.94 -0.23
N VAL A 9 1.60 -15.24 -0.22
CA VAL A 9 2.63 -16.25 -0.43
C VAL A 9 2.19 -17.24 -1.51
N VAL A 10 3.08 -17.54 -2.43
CA VAL A 10 2.95 -18.65 -3.37
C VAL A 10 4.16 -19.55 -3.16
N ASP A 11 3.92 -20.77 -2.70
CA ASP A 11 4.95 -21.76 -2.46
C ASP A 11 5.07 -22.70 -3.67
N TYR A 12 6.28 -22.99 -4.08
CA TYR A 12 6.59 -23.77 -5.27
C TYR A 12 7.37 -25.02 -4.91
N HIS A 13 7.16 -26.08 -5.68
CA HIS A 13 8.01 -27.27 -5.64
C HIS A 13 9.41 -26.93 -6.17
N PRO A 14 10.48 -27.18 -5.39
CA PRO A 14 11.83 -26.80 -5.81
C PRO A 14 12.32 -27.61 -7.03
N GLU A 15 11.77 -28.82 -7.24
CA GLU A 15 12.21 -29.72 -8.31
C GLU A 15 11.62 -29.37 -9.68
N ASN A 16 10.39 -28.83 -9.73
CA ASN A 16 9.67 -28.64 -10.99
C ASN A 16 9.03 -27.26 -11.17
N GLY A 17 9.04 -26.43 -10.11
CA GLY A 17 8.44 -25.08 -10.14
C GLY A 17 6.91 -25.05 -10.13
N GLU A 18 6.23 -26.19 -9.94
CA GLU A 18 4.78 -26.20 -9.79
C GLU A 18 4.33 -25.54 -8.48
N VAL A 19 3.20 -24.83 -8.54
CA VAL A 19 2.61 -24.23 -7.35
C VAL A 19 2.13 -25.31 -6.40
N ARG A 20 2.72 -25.34 -5.21
CA ARG A 20 2.37 -26.26 -4.14
C ARG A 20 1.24 -25.71 -3.25
N MET A 21 1.32 -24.44 -2.90
CA MET A 21 0.37 -23.80 -2.01
C MET A 21 0.28 -22.29 -2.26
N LYS A 22 -0.91 -21.73 -2.03
CA LYS A 22 -1.15 -20.28 -1.98
C LYS A 22 -1.74 -19.96 -0.61
N CYS A 23 -1.08 -19.10 0.15
CA CYS A 23 -1.50 -18.82 1.53
C CYS A 23 -1.16 -17.41 1.95
N THR A 24 -1.56 -17.06 3.17
CA THR A 24 -1.16 -15.82 3.83
C THR A 24 -0.47 -16.10 5.16
N HIS A 25 0.39 -15.16 5.58
CA HIS A 25 0.96 -15.11 6.93
C HIS A 25 0.52 -13.84 7.67
N GLN A 26 0.36 -12.73 6.94
CA GLN A 26 0.04 -11.42 7.51
C GLN A 26 -1.34 -10.91 7.10
N GLY A 27 -2.01 -11.54 6.13
CA GLY A 27 -3.37 -11.23 5.72
C GLY A 27 -4.43 -11.95 6.56
N TYR A 28 -5.68 -11.60 6.34
CA TYR A 28 -6.83 -12.17 7.04
C TYR A 28 -7.10 -13.63 6.67
N SER A 29 -7.03 -13.97 5.38
CA SER A 29 -7.23 -15.32 4.87
C SER A 29 -6.43 -15.55 3.58
N ASP A 30 -6.27 -16.82 3.18
CA ASP A 30 -5.54 -17.19 1.97
C ASP A 30 -6.14 -16.56 0.70
N ASP A 31 -7.44 -16.31 0.68
CA ASP A 31 -8.15 -15.67 -0.42
C ASP A 31 -8.29 -14.15 -0.28
N SER A 32 -7.88 -13.58 0.84
CA SER A 32 -7.87 -12.13 1.04
C SER A 32 -6.71 -11.46 0.30
N PHE A 33 -6.63 -10.17 0.39
CA PHE A 33 -5.49 -9.40 -0.12
C PHE A 33 -5.04 -8.40 0.94
N TRP A 34 -4.00 -8.79 1.63
CA TRP A 34 -3.30 -7.99 2.61
C TRP A 34 -2.82 -6.68 2.00
N SER A 35 -3.21 -5.54 2.59
CA SER A 35 -3.04 -4.22 1.96
C SER A 35 -1.59 -3.85 1.69
N ARG A 36 -0.68 -4.11 2.61
CA ARG A 36 0.74 -3.85 2.38
C ARG A 36 1.33 -4.76 1.31
N GLY A 37 0.79 -5.98 1.14
CA GLY A 37 1.17 -6.86 0.02
C GLY A 37 0.77 -6.29 -1.33
N GLN A 38 -0.41 -5.68 -1.46
CA GLN A 38 -0.82 -4.97 -2.67
C GLN A 38 0.08 -3.75 -2.92
N ALA A 39 0.37 -2.99 -1.86
CA ALA A 39 1.26 -1.84 -1.93
C ALA A 39 2.67 -2.23 -2.39
N TRP A 40 3.22 -3.33 -1.87
CA TRP A 40 4.50 -3.90 -2.34
C TRP A 40 4.48 -4.27 -3.81
N GLY A 41 3.38 -4.87 -4.28
CA GLY A 41 3.23 -5.23 -5.69
C GLY A 41 3.25 -3.99 -6.59
N LEU A 42 2.47 -2.96 -6.26
CA LEU A 42 2.44 -1.70 -6.99
C LEU A 42 3.85 -1.08 -7.06
N TYR A 43 4.47 -0.86 -5.91
CA TYR A 43 5.79 -0.25 -5.80
C TYR A 43 6.88 -1.09 -6.48
N GLY A 44 6.93 -2.39 -6.18
CA GLY A 44 7.98 -3.28 -6.67
C GLY A 44 7.96 -3.45 -8.18
N PHE A 45 6.78 -3.58 -8.79
CA PHE A 45 6.68 -3.69 -10.25
C PHE A 45 6.96 -2.36 -10.96
N ALA A 46 6.62 -1.19 -10.37
CA ALA A 46 7.07 0.11 -10.89
C ALA A 46 8.60 0.20 -10.88
N MET A 47 9.23 -0.22 -9.78
CA MET A 47 10.69 -0.28 -9.65
C MET A 47 11.31 -1.27 -10.65
N CYS A 48 10.74 -2.46 -10.84
CA CYS A 48 11.21 -3.41 -11.84
C CYS A 48 11.16 -2.79 -13.25
N TYR A 49 10.07 -2.09 -13.59
CA TYR A 49 9.99 -1.36 -14.87
C TYR A 49 11.07 -0.28 -14.99
N ARG A 50 11.35 0.46 -13.92
CA ARG A 50 12.41 1.49 -13.94
C ARG A 50 13.75 0.95 -14.42
N PHE A 51 14.12 -0.25 -13.94
CA PHE A 51 15.41 -0.87 -14.25
C PHE A 51 15.43 -1.67 -15.55
N THR A 52 14.36 -2.37 -15.87
CA THR A 52 14.33 -3.31 -17.01
C THR A 52 13.74 -2.71 -18.27
N LYS A 53 12.84 -1.72 -18.14
CA LYS A 53 11.99 -1.18 -19.21
C LYS A 53 11.06 -2.22 -19.86
N ASP A 54 10.89 -3.38 -19.23
CA ASP A 54 9.93 -4.38 -19.71
C ASP A 54 8.49 -3.93 -19.40
N PRO A 55 7.65 -3.73 -20.45
CA PRO A 55 6.28 -3.25 -20.29
C PRO A 55 5.38 -4.20 -19.49
N ALA A 56 5.75 -5.45 -19.32
CA ALA A 56 5.01 -6.39 -18.49
C ALA A 56 4.96 -5.95 -17.03
N TYR A 57 6.07 -5.42 -16.51
CA TYR A 57 6.13 -4.89 -15.16
C TYR A 57 5.30 -3.61 -14.99
N LEU A 58 5.34 -2.72 -15.98
CA LEU A 58 4.51 -1.52 -15.95
C LEU A 58 3.02 -1.87 -15.93
N LYS A 59 2.60 -2.76 -16.81
CA LYS A 59 1.22 -3.26 -16.87
C LYS A 59 0.78 -3.90 -15.55
N GLN A 60 1.67 -4.66 -14.91
CA GLN A 60 1.37 -5.30 -13.63
C GLN A 60 1.21 -4.28 -12.51
N SER A 61 2.11 -3.29 -12.41
CA SER A 61 2.02 -2.21 -11.43
C SER A 61 0.73 -1.39 -11.60
N GLU A 62 0.42 -1.00 -12.84
CA GLU A 62 -0.78 -0.26 -13.20
C GLU A 62 -2.06 -1.04 -12.86
N GLY A 63 -2.09 -2.35 -13.18
CA GLY A 63 -3.23 -3.21 -12.87
C GLY A 63 -3.47 -3.34 -11.36
N ILE A 64 -2.41 -3.49 -10.56
CA ILE A 64 -2.51 -3.54 -9.09
C ILE A 64 -3.01 -2.20 -8.54
N ALA A 65 -2.49 -1.07 -9.05
CA ALA A 65 -2.93 0.26 -8.64
C ALA A 65 -4.43 0.45 -8.92
N ASP A 66 -4.88 0.14 -10.14
CA ASP A 66 -6.29 0.27 -10.49
C ASP A 66 -7.19 -0.65 -9.67
N PHE A 67 -6.80 -1.91 -9.49
CA PHE A 67 -7.54 -2.84 -8.64
C PHE A 67 -7.71 -2.28 -7.23
N PHE A 68 -6.60 -1.93 -6.58
CA PHE A 68 -6.60 -1.59 -5.17
C PHE A 68 -7.28 -0.25 -4.88
N LEU A 69 -7.00 0.78 -5.69
CA LEU A 69 -7.56 2.12 -5.52
C LEU A 69 -9.06 2.23 -5.84
N ASN A 70 -9.61 1.26 -6.58
CA ASN A 70 -11.02 1.24 -6.93
C ASN A 70 -11.84 0.26 -6.08
N LEU A 71 -11.28 -0.31 -5.02
CA LEU A 71 -12.04 -1.16 -4.10
C LEU A 71 -13.22 -0.35 -3.51
N PRO A 72 -14.43 -0.93 -3.48
CA PRO A 72 -15.62 -0.21 -3.03
C PRO A 72 -15.57 0.21 -1.56
N ASN A 73 -14.74 -0.48 -0.77
CA ASN A 73 -14.51 -0.20 0.65
C ASN A 73 -13.17 0.52 0.91
N MET A 74 -12.52 1.04 -0.15
CA MET A 74 -11.34 1.89 0.04
C MET A 74 -11.75 3.16 0.80
N PRO A 75 -11.12 3.45 1.95
CA PRO A 75 -11.44 4.65 2.71
C PRO A 75 -11.20 5.94 1.92
N GLU A 76 -11.98 6.98 2.21
CA GLU A 76 -11.88 8.26 1.49
C GLU A 76 -10.52 8.94 1.61
N ASP A 77 -9.78 8.69 2.70
CA ASP A 77 -8.43 9.18 2.92
C ASP A 77 -7.34 8.38 2.20
N PHE A 78 -7.71 7.26 1.58
CA PHE A 78 -6.81 6.29 0.93
C PHE A 78 -5.77 5.66 1.87
N VAL A 79 -6.00 5.68 3.17
CA VAL A 79 -5.24 4.87 4.12
C VAL A 79 -5.99 3.56 4.32
N PRO A 80 -5.53 2.43 3.77
CA PRO A 80 -6.30 1.19 3.77
C PRO A 80 -6.37 0.57 5.18
N TYR A 81 -7.35 -0.31 5.37
CA TYR A 81 -7.30 -1.26 6.47
C TYR A 81 -6.15 -2.25 6.25
N TRP A 82 -5.68 -2.90 7.32
CA TRP A 82 -4.58 -3.86 7.24
C TRP A 82 -4.82 -5.00 6.23
N ASP A 83 -6.08 -5.40 6.06
CA ASP A 83 -6.56 -6.28 5.00
C ASP A 83 -7.96 -5.83 4.57
N MET A 84 -8.18 -5.63 3.28
CA MET A 84 -9.43 -5.08 2.74
C MET A 84 -10.58 -6.08 2.69
N LYS A 85 -10.35 -7.33 3.12
CA LYS A 85 -11.38 -8.36 3.37
C LYS A 85 -11.48 -8.77 4.84
N ALA A 86 -10.82 -8.07 5.75
CA ALA A 86 -10.97 -8.34 7.17
C ALA A 86 -12.44 -8.13 7.60
N PRO A 87 -12.95 -8.91 8.58
CA PRO A 87 -14.31 -8.70 9.09
C PRO A 87 -14.49 -7.28 9.63
N GLY A 88 -15.60 -6.66 9.27
CA GLY A 88 -15.94 -5.31 9.73
C GLY A 88 -15.49 -4.18 8.82
N VAL A 89 -14.75 -4.44 7.73
CA VAL A 89 -14.37 -3.39 6.76
C VAL A 89 -15.53 -2.95 5.87
N ASP A 90 -16.54 -3.81 5.68
CA ASP A 90 -17.69 -3.48 4.84
C ASP A 90 -18.59 -2.46 5.55
N GLY A 91 -18.78 -1.31 4.91
CA GLY A 91 -19.63 -0.22 5.44
C GLY A 91 -18.91 0.79 6.35
N LEU A 92 -17.63 0.63 6.63
CA LEU A 92 -16.85 1.62 7.37
C LEU A 92 -16.40 2.77 6.43
N GLN A 93 -16.78 3.99 6.79
CA GLN A 93 -16.36 5.21 6.08
C GLN A 93 -15.64 6.21 7.01
N SER A 94 -15.01 5.73 8.07
CA SER A 94 -14.37 6.59 9.06
C SER A 94 -12.99 7.08 8.61
N HIS A 95 -12.71 8.35 8.88
CA HIS A 95 -11.44 9.01 8.57
C HIS A 95 -10.32 8.73 9.58
N VAL A 96 -10.56 8.04 10.66
CA VAL A 96 -9.59 7.80 11.72
C VAL A 96 -9.71 6.37 12.25
N ALA A 97 -8.60 5.78 12.66
CA ALA A 97 -8.48 4.47 13.29
C ALA A 97 -9.23 4.37 14.63
N VAL A 98 -10.54 4.38 14.61
CA VAL A 98 -11.38 4.29 15.82
C VAL A 98 -12.17 2.99 15.86
N ASP A 99 -12.12 2.22 14.78
CA ASP A 99 -12.98 1.06 14.62
C ASP A 99 -12.23 -0.25 14.86
N SER A 100 -12.96 -1.31 15.06
CA SER A 100 -12.49 -2.66 15.36
C SER A 100 -11.49 -3.26 14.36
N VAL A 101 -11.25 -2.58 13.23
CA VAL A 101 -10.33 -3.00 12.17
C VAL A 101 -9.22 -1.96 12.01
N PRO A 102 -7.97 -2.30 12.36
CA PRO A 102 -6.87 -1.33 12.29
C PRO A 102 -6.52 -0.92 10.85
N ARG A 103 -6.04 0.31 10.74
CA ARG A 103 -5.48 0.88 9.50
C ARG A 103 -4.04 0.41 9.29
N ASP A 104 -3.53 0.63 8.10
CA ASP A 104 -2.11 0.44 7.81
C ASP A 104 -1.53 1.67 7.09
N ALA A 105 -1.05 2.62 7.89
CA ALA A 105 -0.38 3.82 7.39
C ALA A 105 0.88 3.48 6.59
N SER A 106 1.55 2.35 6.90
CA SER A 106 2.71 1.90 6.15
C SER A 106 2.36 1.49 4.72
N ALA A 107 1.21 0.83 4.53
CA ALA A 107 0.70 0.52 3.20
C ALA A 107 0.36 1.79 2.41
N ALA A 108 -0.27 2.78 3.06
CA ALA A 108 -0.58 4.07 2.44
C ALA A 108 0.68 4.83 1.98
N ALA A 109 1.68 4.92 2.84
CA ALA A 109 2.96 5.56 2.51
C ALA A 109 3.64 4.90 1.31
N LEU A 110 3.66 3.58 1.28
CA LEU A 110 4.21 2.78 0.19
C LEU A 110 3.42 2.96 -1.12
N ILE A 111 2.08 3.00 -1.05
CA ILE A 111 1.21 3.29 -2.20
C ILE A 111 1.53 4.69 -2.76
N ALA A 112 1.59 5.71 -1.91
CA ALA A 112 1.88 7.08 -2.35
C ALA A 112 3.23 7.17 -3.05
N SER A 113 4.27 6.57 -2.47
CA SER A 113 5.60 6.53 -3.08
C SER A 113 5.58 5.81 -4.43
N GLY A 114 4.92 4.65 -4.52
CA GLY A 114 4.77 3.91 -5.78
C GLY A 114 3.98 4.68 -6.85
N LEU A 115 2.90 5.37 -6.47
CA LEU A 115 2.08 6.16 -7.39
C LEU A 115 2.83 7.38 -7.94
N TYR A 116 3.65 8.07 -7.14
CA TYR A 116 4.49 9.16 -7.64
C TYR A 116 5.52 8.69 -8.68
N GLU A 117 6.03 7.48 -8.54
CA GLU A 117 6.89 6.91 -9.57
C GLU A 117 6.06 6.47 -10.80
N LEU A 118 5.01 5.69 -10.58
CA LEU A 118 4.19 5.11 -11.64
C LEU A 118 3.56 6.19 -12.55
N CYS A 119 3.15 7.33 -11.97
CA CYS A 119 2.51 8.41 -12.72
C CYS A 119 3.41 8.99 -13.83
N THR A 120 4.73 8.82 -13.75
CA THR A 120 5.68 9.30 -14.76
C THR A 120 5.81 8.37 -15.97
N TYR A 121 5.24 7.16 -15.93
CA TYR A 121 5.44 6.12 -16.95
C TYR A 121 4.18 5.85 -17.79
N ILE A 122 3.05 6.41 -17.42
CA ILE A 122 1.74 6.10 -17.99
C ILE A 122 1.16 7.31 -18.74
N THR A 123 -0.07 7.17 -19.28
CA THR A 123 -0.72 8.29 -20.01
C THR A 123 -0.91 9.51 -19.10
N PRO A 124 -0.86 10.74 -19.67
CA PRO A 124 -0.96 11.97 -18.89
C PRO A 124 -2.22 12.04 -18.01
N GLU A 125 -3.38 11.60 -18.52
CA GLU A 125 -4.65 11.63 -17.80
C GLU A 125 -4.61 10.72 -16.57
N LYS A 126 -4.11 9.50 -16.75
CA LYS A 126 -4.00 8.52 -15.66
C LYS A 126 -2.89 8.90 -14.69
N GLY A 127 -1.79 9.44 -15.20
CA GLY A 127 -0.70 9.99 -14.38
C GLY A 127 -1.17 11.10 -13.46
N LYS A 128 -1.97 12.05 -13.96
CA LYS A 128 -2.59 13.10 -13.14
C LYS A 128 -3.48 12.53 -12.05
N ARG A 129 -4.30 11.52 -12.38
CA ARG A 129 -5.15 10.84 -11.39
C ARG A 129 -4.31 10.20 -10.29
N TYR A 130 -3.27 9.44 -10.64
CA TYR A 130 -2.42 8.76 -9.65
C TYR A 130 -1.64 9.75 -8.79
N LYS A 131 -1.09 10.82 -9.39
CA LYS A 131 -0.46 11.91 -8.62
C LYS A 131 -1.44 12.55 -7.65
N SER A 132 -2.66 12.84 -8.08
CA SER A 132 -3.69 13.43 -7.22
C SER A 132 -4.06 12.53 -6.03
N ILE A 133 -4.13 11.21 -6.24
CA ILE A 133 -4.37 10.26 -5.16
C ILE A 133 -3.16 10.21 -4.21
N ALA A 134 -1.94 10.18 -4.73
CA ALA A 134 -0.73 10.23 -3.92
C ALA A 134 -0.65 11.51 -3.08
N ASP A 135 -0.98 12.67 -3.66
CA ASP A 135 -1.06 13.96 -2.96
C ASP A 135 -2.10 13.90 -1.81
N LYS A 136 -3.24 13.26 -2.05
CA LYS A 136 -4.28 13.07 -1.04
C LYS A 136 -3.81 12.16 0.10
N ILE A 137 -3.16 11.03 -0.22
CA ILE A 137 -2.59 10.12 0.78
C ILE A 137 -1.57 10.85 1.65
N VAL A 138 -0.57 11.49 1.04
CA VAL A 138 0.50 12.18 1.78
C VAL A 138 -0.07 13.29 2.65
N GLY A 139 -1.04 14.06 2.12
CA GLY A 139 -1.72 15.10 2.88
C GLY A 139 -2.52 14.56 4.08
N ASN A 140 -3.17 13.40 3.95
CA ASN A 140 -3.91 12.76 5.03
C ASN A 140 -2.96 12.13 6.06
N LEU A 141 -1.89 11.47 5.62
CA LEU A 141 -0.86 10.94 6.52
C LEU A 141 -0.28 12.05 7.40
N GLY A 142 0.08 13.20 6.82
CA GLY A 142 0.64 14.33 7.56
C GLY A 142 -0.36 15.01 8.51
N ARG A 143 -1.68 14.98 8.21
CA ARG A 143 -2.69 15.65 9.06
C ARG A 143 -3.25 14.76 10.16
N HIS A 144 -3.38 13.45 9.92
CA HIS A 144 -4.17 12.56 10.76
C HIS A 144 -3.41 11.36 11.33
N TYR A 145 -2.22 11.07 10.79
CA TYR A 145 -1.42 9.90 11.17
C TYR A 145 -0.03 10.26 11.68
N GLN A 146 0.32 11.55 11.68
CA GLN A 146 1.64 11.98 12.14
C GLN A 146 1.69 12.00 13.67
N ALA A 147 2.80 11.52 14.22
CA ALA A 147 3.10 11.61 15.64
C ALA A 147 3.42 13.06 16.03
N GLU A 148 3.05 13.46 17.24
CA GLU A 148 3.48 14.73 17.82
C GLU A 148 5.00 14.78 17.96
N PRO A 149 5.66 15.88 17.60
CA PRO A 149 7.11 16.01 17.71
C PRO A 149 7.62 15.69 19.12
N GLY A 150 8.66 14.86 19.17
CA GLY A 150 9.27 14.44 20.45
C GLY A 150 8.55 13.31 21.17
N THR A 151 7.51 12.74 20.57
CA THR A 151 6.81 11.56 21.09
C THR A 151 7.19 10.29 20.33
N HIS A 152 6.66 9.14 20.76
CA HIS A 152 6.77 7.87 20.05
C HIS A 152 8.20 7.51 19.60
N TYR A 153 9.20 7.80 20.42
CA TYR A 153 10.62 7.51 20.15
C TYR A 153 11.15 8.09 18.83
N GLY A 154 10.52 9.14 18.29
CA GLY A 154 10.92 9.81 17.07
C GLY A 154 10.35 9.22 15.78
N PHE A 155 9.43 8.26 15.86
CA PHE A 155 8.65 7.82 14.70
C PHE A 155 7.80 8.97 14.15
N LEU A 156 7.64 9.00 12.82
CA LEU A 156 6.86 10.04 12.12
C LEU A 156 5.39 9.66 11.98
N LEU A 157 5.11 8.40 11.63
CA LEU A 157 3.75 7.92 11.40
C LEU A 157 3.29 6.91 12.46
N LEU A 158 2.04 7.05 12.85
CA LEU A 158 1.31 6.13 13.72
C LEU A 158 0.35 5.25 12.87
N HIS A 159 -0.37 4.35 13.54
CA HIS A 159 -1.48 3.58 12.96
C HIS A 159 -1.07 2.69 11.78
N SER A 160 0.05 1.99 11.91
CA SER A 160 0.45 0.91 11.00
C SER A 160 0.15 -0.46 11.63
N THR A 161 -0.07 -1.47 10.77
CA THR A 161 -0.31 -2.85 11.23
C THR A 161 0.67 -3.80 10.56
N GLY A 162 1.66 -4.29 11.32
CA GLY A 162 2.71 -5.17 10.84
C GLY A 162 2.25 -6.62 10.70
N HIS A 163 1.72 -7.23 11.78
CA HIS A 163 1.37 -8.65 11.79
C HIS A 163 0.12 -8.96 12.62
N HIS A 164 -1.04 -8.62 12.09
CA HIS A 164 -2.32 -8.80 12.78
C HIS A 164 -2.62 -10.25 13.22
N PRO A 165 -2.47 -11.28 12.33
CA PRO A 165 -2.75 -12.67 12.73
C PRO A 165 -1.81 -13.18 13.81
N GLY A 166 -0.60 -12.65 13.91
CA GLY A 166 0.36 -12.98 14.98
C GLY A 166 0.12 -12.23 16.27
N GLY A 167 -0.86 -11.33 16.33
CA GLY A 167 -1.15 -10.53 17.53
C GLY A 167 -0.06 -9.52 17.86
N SER A 168 0.77 -9.13 16.90
CA SER A 168 1.89 -8.20 17.10
C SER A 168 1.86 -7.07 16.09
N GLU A 169 2.46 -5.93 16.46
CA GLU A 169 2.55 -4.74 15.60
C GLU A 169 1.19 -4.29 15.06
N ILE A 170 0.16 -4.26 15.93
CA ILE A 170 -1.19 -3.83 15.60
C ILE A 170 -1.37 -2.39 16.06
N ASP A 171 -1.72 -1.51 15.12
CA ASP A 171 -1.94 -0.09 15.40
C ASP A 171 -0.73 0.60 16.07
N VAL A 172 0.45 0.43 15.49
CA VAL A 172 1.74 0.92 16.03
C VAL A 172 2.52 1.71 14.99
N PRO A 173 3.51 2.53 15.40
CA PRO A 173 4.48 3.10 14.47
C PRO A 173 5.41 2.02 13.93
N LEU A 174 5.81 2.14 12.65
CA LEU A 174 6.74 1.23 12.00
C LEU A 174 7.79 2.03 11.20
N ASN A 175 9.07 1.67 11.32
CA ASN A 175 10.16 2.41 10.71
C ASN A 175 10.09 2.46 9.16
N TYR A 176 9.59 1.41 8.53
CA TYR A 176 9.41 1.43 7.07
C TYR A 176 8.21 2.28 6.63
N ALA A 177 7.23 2.54 7.50
CA ALA A 177 6.19 3.55 7.23
C ALA A 177 6.82 4.93 7.08
N ASP A 178 7.71 5.29 7.99
CA ASP A 178 8.44 6.55 7.95
C ASP A 178 9.34 6.65 6.71
N TYR A 179 10.06 5.57 6.39
CA TYR A 179 10.91 5.54 5.20
C TYR A 179 10.12 5.85 3.92
N PHE A 180 9.01 5.14 3.69
CA PHE A 180 8.22 5.34 2.48
C PHE A 180 7.43 6.65 2.48
N TYR A 181 7.08 7.18 3.63
CA TYR A 181 6.50 8.51 3.74
C TYR A 181 7.50 9.59 3.32
N LEU A 182 8.73 9.54 3.84
CA LEU A 182 9.81 10.46 3.43
C LEU A 182 10.17 10.32 1.95
N GLU A 183 10.23 9.08 1.43
CA GLU A 183 10.45 8.86 0.00
C GLU A 183 9.31 9.44 -0.85
N ALA A 184 8.05 9.28 -0.41
CA ALA A 184 6.90 9.87 -1.10
C ALA A 184 6.96 11.39 -1.12
N LEU A 185 7.34 12.03 0.00
CA LEU A 185 7.55 13.48 0.07
C LEU A 185 8.66 13.95 -0.89
N ALA A 186 9.80 13.25 -0.91
CA ALA A 186 10.90 13.57 -1.82
C ALA A 186 10.50 13.42 -3.30
N ARG A 187 9.75 12.37 -3.64
CA ARG A 187 9.23 12.17 -5.00
C ARG A 187 8.21 13.25 -5.39
N LYS A 188 7.34 13.62 -4.44
CA LYS A 188 6.39 14.72 -4.64
C LYS A 188 7.12 16.02 -4.96
N GLU A 189 8.09 16.40 -4.13
CA GLU A 189 8.89 17.62 -4.34
C GLU A 189 9.59 17.62 -5.69
N ALA A 190 10.17 16.48 -6.10
CA ALA A 190 10.82 16.35 -7.40
C ALA A 190 9.85 16.53 -8.57
N LEU A 191 8.59 16.09 -8.44
CA LEU A 191 7.54 16.26 -9.46
C LEU A 191 6.96 17.68 -9.50
N ASP A 192 6.82 18.33 -8.35
CA ASP A 192 6.26 19.68 -8.25
C ASP A 192 7.26 20.76 -8.74
N ASN A 193 8.54 20.45 -8.81
CA ASN A 193 9.61 21.31 -9.29
C ASN A 193 9.93 21.14 -10.81
N GLN A 194 9.19 20.28 -11.54
CA GLN A 194 9.30 20.09 -12.99
C GLN A 194 8.34 20.98 -13.75
#